data_382b787ccb1d7bb5af87c4a021857723
#
_entry.id   382b787ccb1d7bb5af87c4a021857723
#
_cell.length_a   1.000
_cell.length_b   1.000
_cell.length_c   1.000
_cell.angle_alpha   90.00
_cell.angle_beta   90.00
_cell.angle_gamma   90.00
#
_symmetry.space_group_name_H-M   'P 1'
#
loop_
_entity.id
_entity.type
_entity.pdbx_description
1 polymer ?
#
loop_
_entity_poly.entity_id
_entity_poly.type
_entity_poly.pdbx_seq_one_letter_code
_entity_poly.pdbx_strand_id
1 'polypeptide(L)'
;LDTLVAAVKPTGVIVIVSIWSHPASINVHSVVMKELDVRGTIAYVNDHQETIKLVEEGKINLEPFITQRIQLDDLISQGFETLIHNNESAVKIIVHP
;
A
#
# COMPACT_ATOMS: atom_id res chain seq x y z
N LEU A 1 13.58 -1.15 6.49
CA LEU A 1 13.45 -2.35 7.37
C LEU A 1 14.26 -2.22 8.65
N ASP A 2 15.48 -1.71 8.61
CA ASP A 2 16.35 -1.60 9.79
C ASP A 2 15.73 -0.79 10.95
N THR A 3 14.99 0.28 10.63
CA THR A 3 14.24 1.05 11.61
C THR A 3 13.21 0.19 12.36
N LEU A 4 12.50 -0.69 11.66
CA LEU A 4 11.53 -1.61 12.26
C LEU A 4 12.24 -2.64 13.15
N VAL A 5 13.34 -3.22 12.66
CA VAL A 5 14.15 -4.18 13.43
C VAL A 5 14.72 -3.54 14.70
N ALA A 6 15.12 -2.27 14.63
CA ALA A 6 15.61 -1.53 15.80
C ALA A 6 14.49 -1.26 16.82
N ALA A 7 13.29 -0.88 16.35
CA ALA A 7 12.18 -0.45 17.21
C ALA A 7 11.43 -1.62 17.87
N VAL A 8 11.35 -2.79 17.24
CA VAL A 8 10.60 -3.93 17.76
C VAL A 8 11.30 -4.52 19.00
N LYS A 9 10.53 -4.91 20.00
CA LYS A 9 11.02 -5.57 21.22
C LYS A 9 11.60 -6.97 20.90
N PRO A 10 12.50 -7.49 21.74
CA PRO A 10 12.92 -8.90 21.65
C PRO A 10 11.71 -9.86 21.60
N THR A 11 11.83 -10.93 20.83
CA THR A 11 10.80 -11.93 20.54
C THR A 11 9.55 -11.36 19.86
N GLY A 12 9.66 -10.13 19.29
CA GLY A 12 8.56 -9.46 18.61
C GLY A 12 8.36 -9.98 17.18
N VAL A 13 7.22 -9.59 16.59
CA VAL A 13 6.83 -9.97 15.24
C VAL A 13 6.88 -8.75 14.33
N ILE A 14 7.51 -8.88 13.17
CA ILE A 14 7.47 -7.90 12.07
C ILE A 14 6.66 -8.53 10.93
N VAL A 15 5.58 -7.87 10.53
CA VAL A 15 4.79 -8.28 9.36
C VAL A 15 5.09 -7.32 8.22
N ILE A 16 5.58 -7.86 7.12
CA ILE A 16 5.92 -7.12 5.91
C ILE A 16 4.74 -7.20 4.96
N VAL A 17 4.10 -6.06 4.68
CA VAL A 17 2.94 -5.92 3.78
C VAL A 17 3.29 -5.16 2.50
N SER A 18 4.51 -4.66 2.37
CA SER A 18 4.99 -3.87 1.23
C SER A 18 5.67 -4.73 0.19
N ILE A 19 5.55 -4.33 -1.07
CA ILE A 19 6.31 -4.87 -2.19
C ILE A 19 7.33 -3.82 -2.61
N TRP A 20 8.59 -4.24 -2.82
CA TRP A 20 9.67 -3.36 -3.30
C TRP A 20 10.02 -3.68 -4.75
N SER A 21 10.32 -2.66 -5.53
CA SER A 21 10.82 -2.81 -6.90
C SER A 21 12.24 -3.41 -6.96
N HIS A 22 12.99 -3.33 -5.88
CA HIS A 22 14.34 -3.86 -5.74
C HIS A 22 14.47 -4.65 -4.43
N PRO A 23 15.43 -5.60 -4.35
CA PRO A 23 15.69 -6.31 -3.10
C PRO A 23 15.96 -5.34 -1.94
N ALA A 24 15.25 -5.52 -0.85
CA ALA A 24 15.43 -4.74 0.36
C ALA A 24 16.46 -5.43 1.29
N SER A 25 17.32 -4.63 1.90
CA SER A 25 18.24 -5.11 2.93
C SER A 25 17.60 -5.14 4.30
N ILE A 26 18.03 -6.09 5.13
CA ILE A 26 17.65 -6.19 6.53
C ILE A 26 18.86 -6.57 7.36
N ASN A 27 19.01 -5.98 8.55
CA ASN A 27 20.03 -6.35 9.50
C ASN A 27 19.70 -7.71 10.15
N VAL A 28 20.16 -8.79 9.51
CA VAL A 28 19.91 -10.16 9.98
C VAL A 28 20.54 -10.43 11.35
N HIS A 29 21.69 -9.83 11.67
CA HIS A 29 22.30 -9.96 12.99
C HIS A 29 21.35 -9.50 14.10
N SER A 30 20.70 -8.35 13.92
CA SER A 30 19.73 -7.84 14.88
C SER A 30 18.44 -8.70 14.94
N VAL A 31 18.03 -9.30 13.84
CA VAL A 31 16.92 -10.27 13.82
C VAL A 31 17.23 -11.47 14.71
N VAL A 32 18.43 -12.05 14.57
CA VAL A 32 18.89 -13.19 15.36
C VAL A 32 19.05 -12.80 16.83
N MET A 33 19.73 -11.69 17.13
CA MET A 33 20.01 -11.26 18.50
C MET A 33 18.76 -10.91 19.31
N LYS A 34 17.68 -10.53 18.62
CA LYS A 34 16.39 -10.24 19.25
C LYS A 34 15.39 -11.39 19.14
N GLU A 35 15.75 -12.50 18.51
CA GLU A 35 14.86 -13.66 18.26
C GLU A 35 13.56 -13.23 17.58
N LEU A 36 13.65 -12.37 16.53
CA LEU A 36 12.48 -11.81 15.86
C LEU A 36 11.83 -12.80 14.91
N ASP A 37 10.50 -12.78 14.88
CA ASP A 37 9.70 -13.46 13.85
C ASP A 37 9.42 -12.45 12.72
N VAL A 38 9.90 -12.74 11.51
CA VAL A 38 9.71 -11.90 10.33
C VAL A 38 8.80 -12.63 9.34
N ARG A 39 7.63 -12.09 9.08
CA ARG A 39 6.60 -12.69 8.21
C ARG A 39 6.29 -11.78 7.04
N GLY A 40 6.03 -12.37 5.89
CA GLY A 40 5.45 -11.69 4.75
C GLY A 40 3.94 -11.96 4.67
N THR A 41 3.21 -11.02 4.09
CA THR A 41 1.83 -11.23 3.66
C THR A 41 1.62 -10.53 2.34
N ILE A 42 0.70 -11.05 1.52
CA ILE A 42 0.37 -10.44 0.23
C ILE A 42 -1.13 -10.35 0.05
N ALA A 43 -1.56 -9.21 -0.49
CA ALA A 43 -2.94 -8.94 -0.85
C ALA A 43 -3.94 -9.17 0.30
N TYR A 44 -5.06 -9.77 0.01
CA TYR A 44 -6.21 -9.90 0.89
C TYR A 44 -6.97 -11.19 0.54
N VAL A 45 -7.76 -11.67 1.49
CA VAL A 45 -8.63 -12.84 1.29
C VAL A 45 -10.05 -12.47 1.73
N ASN A 46 -10.98 -12.41 0.76
CA ASN A 46 -12.41 -12.11 0.98
C ASN A 46 -12.75 -10.73 1.56
N ASP A 47 -11.80 -9.80 1.61
CA ASP A 47 -12.00 -8.48 2.25
C ASP A 47 -12.86 -7.52 1.42
N HIS A 48 -13.04 -7.78 0.12
CA HIS A 48 -13.79 -6.88 -0.79
C HIS A 48 -15.26 -6.72 -0.38
N GLN A 49 -15.95 -7.81 -0.03
CA GLN A 49 -17.35 -7.74 0.34
C GLN A 49 -17.56 -6.93 1.63
N GLU A 50 -16.69 -7.14 2.62
CA GLU A 50 -16.74 -6.37 3.86
C GLU A 50 -16.43 -4.89 3.63
N THR A 51 -15.42 -4.60 2.80
CA THR A 51 -15.06 -3.22 2.43
C THR A 51 -16.21 -2.50 1.73
N ILE A 52 -16.87 -3.16 0.74
CA ILE A 52 -18.04 -2.58 0.05
C ILE A 52 -19.15 -2.28 1.05
N LYS A 53 -19.46 -3.20 1.95
CA LYS A 53 -20.46 -3.00 2.99
C LYS A 53 -20.13 -1.81 3.91
N LEU A 54 -18.87 -1.63 4.29
CA LEU A 54 -18.44 -0.48 5.10
C LEU A 54 -18.65 0.85 4.36
N VAL A 55 -18.46 0.87 3.05
CA VAL A 55 -18.73 2.04 2.21
C VAL A 55 -20.23 2.29 2.10
N GLU A 56 -21.04 1.27 1.84
CA GLU A 56 -22.50 1.34 1.76
C GLU A 56 -23.14 1.84 3.07
N GLU A 57 -22.58 1.40 4.20
CA GLU A 57 -23.01 1.84 5.54
C GLU A 57 -22.51 3.25 5.91
N GLY A 58 -21.75 3.91 5.03
CA GLY A 58 -21.18 5.24 5.27
C GLY A 58 -20.07 5.29 6.31
N LYS A 59 -19.53 4.13 6.72
CA LYS A 59 -18.41 4.04 7.68
C LYS A 59 -17.07 4.41 7.06
N ILE A 60 -16.93 4.27 5.75
CA ILE A 60 -15.77 4.65 4.97
C ILE A 60 -16.22 5.59 3.84
N ASN A 61 -15.60 6.77 3.75
CA ASN A 61 -15.79 7.68 2.64
C ASN A 61 -14.59 7.59 1.69
N LEU A 62 -14.82 7.17 0.45
CA LEU A 62 -13.77 7.02 -0.56
C LEU A 62 -13.53 8.28 -1.40
N GLU A 63 -14.46 9.24 -1.41
CA GLU A 63 -14.34 10.46 -2.23
C GLU A 63 -13.04 11.25 -2.02
N PRO A 64 -12.53 11.42 -0.78
CA PRO A 64 -11.26 12.14 -0.58
C PRO A 64 -10.04 11.48 -1.23
N PHE A 65 -10.14 10.20 -1.58
CA PHE A 65 -9.05 9.46 -2.23
C PHE A 65 -9.09 9.54 -3.75
N ILE A 66 -10.23 9.98 -4.34
CA ILE A 66 -10.36 10.16 -5.79
C ILE A 66 -9.85 11.54 -6.14
N THR A 67 -8.62 11.60 -6.63
CA THR A 67 -7.95 12.86 -6.94
C THR A 67 -8.27 13.38 -8.34
N GLN A 68 -8.71 12.50 -9.25
CA GLN A 68 -9.06 12.89 -10.60
C GLN A 68 -10.06 11.91 -11.22
N ARG A 69 -10.96 12.44 -12.08
CA ARG A 69 -11.83 11.67 -12.97
C ARG A 69 -11.58 12.11 -14.39
N ILE A 70 -11.27 11.17 -15.28
CA ILE A 70 -10.93 11.44 -16.69
C ILE A 70 -11.76 10.57 -17.63
N GLN A 71 -11.82 10.97 -18.90
CA GLN A 71 -12.39 10.15 -19.97
C GLN A 71 -11.35 9.15 -20.50
N LEU A 72 -11.79 8.06 -21.12
CA LEU A 72 -10.92 7.04 -21.67
C LEU A 72 -9.94 7.60 -22.70
N ASP A 73 -10.37 8.55 -23.51
CA ASP A 73 -9.51 9.22 -24.51
C ASP A 73 -8.33 9.97 -23.89
N ASP A 74 -8.47 10.40 -22.62
CA ASP A 74 -7.43 11.10 -21.87
C ASP A 74 -6.53 10.17 -21.03
N LEU A 75 -6.73 8.85 -21.13
CA LEU A 75 -6.02 7.87 -20.29
C LEU A 75 -4.50 8.03 -20.31
N ILE A 76 -3.93 8.27 -21.47
CA ILE A 76 -2.48 8.43 -21.60
C ILE A 76 -2.06 9.79 -21.06
N SER A 77 -2.65 10.89 -21.57
CA SER A 77 -2.22 12.26 -21.28
C SER A 77 -2.51 12.73 -19.86
N GLN A 78 -3.62 12.31 -19.25
CA GLN A 78 -4.03 12.72 -17.92
C GLN A 78 -3.98 11.60 -16.88
N GLY A 79 -3.96 10.34 -17.32
CA GLY A 79 -3.81 9.19 -16.45
C GLY A 79 -2.34 8.82 -16.26
N PHE A 80 -1.74 8.15 -17.23
CA PHE A 80 -0.37 7.62 -17.09
C PHE A 80 0.69 8.70 -16.95
N GLU A 81 0.62 9.79 -17.73
CA GLU A 81 1.59 10.89 -17.60
C GLU A 81 1.54 11.52 -16.21
N THR A 82 0.35 11.68 -15.62
CA THR A 82 0.22 12.17 -14.25
C THR A 82 0.87 11.23 -13.23
N LEU A 83 0.62 9.91 -13.36
CA LEU A 83 1.18 8.92 -12.42
C LEU A 83 2.70 8.75 -12.56
N ILE A 84 3.24 8.99 -13.75
CA ILE A 84 4.69 8.87 -14.01
C ILE A 84 5.44 10.13 -13.57
N HIS A 85 4.92 11.30 -13.89
CA HIS A 85 5.65 12.56 -13.76
C HIS A 85 5.16 13.49 -12.66
N ASN A 86 3.90 13.33 -12.20
CA ASN A 86 3.25 14.23 -11.23
C ASN A 86 2.47 13.45 -10.16
N ASN A 87 3.00 12.34 -9.67
CA ASN A 87 2.30 11.44 -8.76
C ASN A 87 2.20 11.91 -7.32
N GLU A 88 2.86 13.01 -6.93
CA GLU A 88 2.90 13.48 -5.54
C GLU A 88 1.51 13.79 -4.94
N SER A 89 0.55 14.20 -5.79
CA SER A 89 -0.83 14.50 -5.41
C SER A 89 -1.85 13.49 -5.93
N ALA A 90 -1.43 12.50 -6.72
CA ALA A 90 -2.32 11.54 -7.37
C ALA A 90 -2.45 10.27 -6.52
N VAL A 91 -3.58 10.12 -5.84
CA VAL A 91 -3.91 8.91 -5.07
C VAL A 91 -4.69 7.91 -5.91
N LYS A 92 -5.77 8.36 -6.56
CA LYS A 92 -6.63 7.53 -7.40
C LYS A 92 -7.17 8.35 -8.57
N ILE A 93 -6.96 7.86 -9.79
CA ILE A 93 -7.55 8.40 -11.01
C ILE A 93 -8.62 7.42 -11.49
N ILE A 94 -9.87 7.88 -11.61
CA ILE A 94 -10.98 7.10 -12.15
C ILE A 94 -11.13 7.42 -13.63
N VAL A 95 -11.22 6.39 -14.44
CA VAL A 95 -11.41 6.51 -15.90
C VAL A 95 -12.84 6.12 -16.24
N HIS A 96 -13.53 6.99 -16.95
CA HIS A 96 -14.87 6.75 -17.49
C HIS A 96 -14.80 6.40 -18.97
N PRO A 97 -15.65 5.48 -19.45
CA PRO A 97 -15.77 5.15 -20.87
C PRO A 97 -16.16 6.33 -21.72
#